data_1b87e57d0ee4375e74964e23d5bb9ae4
#
_entry.id   1b87e57d0ee4375e74964e23d5bb9ae4
#
_cell.length_a   1.000
_cell.length_b   1.000
_cell.length_c   1.000
_cell.angle_alpha   90.00
_cell.angle_beta   90.00
_cell.angle_gamma   90.00
#
_symmetry.space_group_name_H-M   'P 1'
#
loop_
_entity.id
_entity.type
_entity.pdbx_description
1 polymer ?
#
loop_
_entity_poly.entity_id
_entity_poly.type
_entity_poly.pdbx_seq_one_letter_code
_entity_poly.pdbx_strand_id
1 'polypeptide(L)'
;MGLELTLRIAHSIHEAGADAWDALANPGPGDRSAMSGQPETGLRCTDAEYNPFVSHAFLSALERSNSVCARAGWQPLHILATDSQGALHGVVPCYVKSHSQGEYVFDHGWADAYERAGGNYYPKLQVSVPFTPATGPRLLAQPGPKGDAVRDALADALIDVCKRLDASSVHVTFLPEHEWALLGAHGYLKRTHQQFHWSNARYVTFDCFLAALSSRKRKIIRREREDALHGGITVHWLTGTELTESVWDAFFKFYMHTGSRKWGRPYLTRAFFSLVGESMGDRIVLIMAKRAGGWIAGALNFVGSSTLFGRHWGAIEHHPFLHFELCYYQAIQYAIERRLARVEAGAQGEHKIARGYLPTITYSAHYIADPALRRAIAEFLKRERSYVAAAEQELAFAAPFRRE
;
A
#
# COMPACT_ATOMS: atom_id res chain seq x y z
N MET A 1 -28.98 -4.23 22.84
CA MET A 1 -28.09 -5.34 23.21
C MET A 1 -26.73 -5.02 22.59
N GLY A 2 -25.69 -4.95 23.43
CA GLY A 2 -24.32 -4.78 22.94
C GLY A 2 -23.89 -6.03 22.15
N LEU A 3 -23.09 -5.86 21.11
CA LEU A 3 -22.48 -6.96 20.37
C LEU A 3 -21.40 -7.59 21.29
N GLU A 4 -21.64 -8.82 21.74
CA GLU A 4 -20.62 -9.57 22.47
C GLU A 4 -19.66 -10.19 21.46
N LEU A 5 -18.37 -9.82 21.56
CA LEU A 5 -17.34 -10.27 20.64
C LEU A 5 -16.34 -11.18 21.33
N THR A 6 -16.03 -12.29 20.68
CA THR A 6 -14.90 -13.16 21.02
C THR A 6 -13.75 -12.83 20.08
N LEU A 7 -12.57 -12.51 20.66
CA LEU A 7 -11.36 -12.24 19.91
C LEU A 7 -10.50 -13.50 19.87
N ARG A 8 -10.10 -13.95 18.67
CA ARG A 8 -9.20 -15.08 18.49
C ARG A 8 -8.04 -14.75 17.55
N ILE A 9 -6.95 -15.45 17.73
CA ILE A 9 -5.77 -15.37 16.85
C ILE A 9 -5.92 -16.45 15.77
N ALA A 10 -5.58 -16.07 14.53
CA ALA A 10 -5.44 -16.97 13.40
C ALA A 10 -4.00 -16.91 12.87
N HIS A 11 -3.39 -18.07 12.69
CA HIS A 11 -2.01 -18.20 12.20
C HIS A 11 -1.90 -18.32 10.69
N SER A 12 -3.03 -18.27 10.00
CA SER A 12 -3.14 -18.17 8.53
C SER A 12 -4.43 -17.45 8.18
N ILE A 13 -4.41 -16.72 7.07
CA ILE A 13 -5.61 -16.09 6.52
C ILE A 13 -6.69 -17.12 6.16
N HIS A 14 -6.29 -18.36 5.87
CA HIS A 14 -7.21 -19.45 5.53
C HIS A 14 -8.11 -19.89 6.68
N GLU A 15 -7.82 -19.50 7.91
CA GLU A 15 -8.69 -19.73 9.06
C GLU A 15 -9.90 -18.77 9.10
N ALA A 16 -9.87 -17.72 8.27
CA ALA A 16 -11.02 -16.89 7.96
C ALA A 16 -11.53 -17.26 6.57
N GLY A 17 -12.84 -17.45 6.39
CA GLY A 17 -13.42 -17.71 5.08
C GLY A 17 -13.17 -16.52 4.13
N ALA A 18 -12.86 -16.78 2.86
CA ALA A 18 -12.54 -15.74 1.89
C ALA A 18 -13.67 -14.71 1.73
N ASP A 19 -14.90 -15.16 1.57
CA ASP A 19 -16.06 -14.28 1.41
C ASP A 19 -16.32 -13.44 2.67
N ALA A 20 -16.18 -14.04 3.86
CA ALA A 20 -16.36 -13.34 5.13
C ALA A 20 -15.25 -12.29 5.35
N TRP A 21 -14.00 -12.61 4.99
CA TRP A 21 -12.89 -11.66 5.01
C TRP A 21 -13.14 -10.49 4.05
N ASP A 22 -13.45 -10.80 2.77
CA ASP A 22 -13.58 -9.78 1.72
C ASP A 22 -14.82 -8.90 1.94
N ALA A 23 -15.86 -9.42 2.57
CA ALA A 23 -17.01 -8.62 3.00
C ALA A 23 -16.64 -7.52 4.01
N LEU A 24 -15.58 -7.71 4.82
CA LEU A 24 -15.07 -6.72 5.77
C LEU A 24 -13.96 -5.85 5.17
N ALA A 25 -13.11 -6.45 4.34
CA ALA A 25 -11.95 -5.79 3.73
C ALA A 25 -12.35 -4.84 2.59
N ASN A 26 -13.32 -5.26 1.80
CA ASN A 26 -13.83 -4.56 0.62
C ASN A 26 -15.36 -4.58 0.62
N PRO A 27 -16.03 -3.97 1.61
CA PRO A 27 -17.49 -3.97 1.65
C PRO A 27 -18.03 -3.35 0.36
N GLY A 28 -18.96 -4.07 -0.31
CA GLY A 28 -19.63 -3.56 -1.50
C GLY A 28 -20.39 -2.26 -1.21
N PRO A 29 -20.86 -1.54 -2.24
CA PRO A 29 -21.71 -0.38 -2.02
C PRO A 29 -22.91 -0.83 -1.20
N GLY A 30 -22.98 -0.35 0.05
CA GLY A 30 -24.04 -0.71 0.99
C GLY A 30 -25.41 -0.50 0.38
N ASP A 31 -26.36 -1.35 0.75
CA ASP A 31 -27.77 -1.29 0.31
C ASP A 31 -28.34 0.12 0.61
N ARG A 32 -28.42 0.95 -0.43
CA ARG A 32 -28.81 2.37 -0.34
C ARG A 32 -30.33 2.55 -0.16
N SER A 33 -31.08 1.51 0.22
CA SER A 33 -32.54 1.58 0.33
C SER A 33 -33.06 2.36 1.55
N ALA A 34 -32.20 2.90 2.43
CA ALA A 34 -32.65 3.47 3.71
C ALA A 34 -32.35 4.96 3.95
N MET A 35 -31.81 5.73 2.99
CA MET A 35 -31.62 7.19 3.19
C MET A 35 -31.97 8.00 1.93
N SER A 36 -33.25 8.25 1.76
CA SER A 36 -33.77 9.22 0.80
C SER A 36 -33.59 10.66 1.30
N GLY A 37 -33.02 11.52 0.45
CA GLY A 37 -33.29 12.96 0.48
C GLY A 37 -32.13 13.85 0.92
N GLN A 38 -31.20 14.14 0.03
CA GLN A 38 -30.77 15.51 -0.33
C GLN A 38 -29.63 15.45 -1.39
N PRO A 39 -29.59 16.35 -2.40
CA PRO A 39 -28.50 16.42 -3.35
C PRO A 39 -27.30 17.11 -2.70
N GLU A 40 -26.22 16.37 -2.40
CA GLU A 40 -24.99 16.94 -1.87
C GLU A 40 -23.98 17.20 -3.00
N THR A 41 -23.72 18.46 -3.26
CA THR A 41 -22.57 18.98 -4.00
C THR A 41 -21.36 18.95 -3.08
N GLY A 42 -20.53 17.92 -3.18
CA GLY A 42 -19.27 17.80 -2.46
C GLY A 42 -18.71 16.40 -2.63
N LEU A 43 -17.47 16.27 -3.09
CA LEU A 43 -16.70 15.01 -3.13
C LEU A 43 -16.58 14.46 -1.69
N ARG A 44 -17.56 13.68 -1.25
CA ARG A 44 -17.41 12.87 -0.03
C ARG A 44 -16.73 11.56 -0.40
N CYS A 45 -15.60 11.32 0.21
CA CYS A 45 -14.85 10.07 0.23
C CYS A 45 -15.62 9.05 1.12
N THR A 46 -16.75 8.52 0.65
CA THR A 46 -17.64 7.63 1.44
C THR A 46 -18.04 6.34 0.72
N ASP A 47 -17.55 6.08 -0.47
CA ASP A 47 -17.69 4.74 -1.05
C ASP A 47 -16.47 3.93 -0.61
N ALA A 48 -16.69 2.80 0.07
CA ALA A 48 -15.63 1.86 0.40
C ALA A 48 -14.96 1.43 -0.91
N GLU A 49 -13.82 2.04 -1.21
CA GLU A 49 -13.06 1.76 -2.43
C GLU A 49 -12.46 0.36 -2.33
N TYR A 50 -12.67 -0.47 -3.35
CA TYR A 50 -11.99 -1.75 -3.45
C TYR A 50 -10.47 -1.55 -3.43
N ASN A 51 -9.81 -2.14 -2.41
CA ASN A 51 -8.37 -2.15 -2.27
C ASN A 51 -7.86 -3.58 -2.47
N PRO A 52 -7.11 -3.87 -3.56
CA PRO A 52 -6.67 -5.22 -3.86
C PRO A 52 -5.77 -5.83 -2.78
N PHE A 53 -5.05 -5.01 -2.03
CA PHE A 53 -4.02 -5.46 -1.09
C PHE A 53 -4.57 -5.99 0.24
N VAL A 54 -5.76 -5.57 0.64
CA VAL A 54 -6.42 -6.10 1.85
C VAL A 54 -7.35 -7.28 1.52
N SER A 55 -7.50 -7.66 0.24
CA SER A 55 -8.31 -8.80 -0.16
C SER A 55 -7.71 -10.11 0.34
N HIS A 56 -8.58 -11.08 0.62
CA HIS A 56 -8.17 -12.43 0.97
C HIS A 56 -7.25 -13.04 -0.09
N ALA A 57 -7.56 -12.84 -1.37
CA ALA A 57 -6.77 -13.37 -2.49
C ALA A 57 -5.31 -12.90 -2.46
N PHE A 58 -5.07 -11.60 -2.25
CA PHE A 58 -3.72 -11.04 -2.21
C PHE A 58 -2.92 -11.56 -1.00
N LEU A 59 -3.50 -11.50 0.19
CA LEU A 59 -2.82 -11.93 1.42
C LEU A 59 -2.60 -13.46 1.43
N SER A 60 -3.56 -14.24 0.93
CA SER A 60 -3.43 -15.68 0.71
C SER A 60 -2.28 -16.02 -0.25
N ALA A 61 -2.13 -15.26 -1.34
CA ALA A 61 -1.02 -15.47 -2.27
C ALA A 61 0.35 -15.23 -1.61
N LEU A 62 0.46 -14.24 -0.71
CA LEU A 62 1.68 -13.99 0.07
C LEU A 62 2.03 -15.16 1.00
N GLU A 63 1.05 -15.73 1.70
CA GLU A 63 1.25 -16.86 2.61
C GLU A 63 1.54 -18.15 1.82
N ARG A 64 0.70 -18.52 0.86
CA ARG A 64 0.84 -19.74 0.04
C ARG A 64 2.16 -19.78 -0.73
N SER A 65 2.64 -18.64 -1.18
CA SER A 65 3.93 -18.55 -1.88
C SER A 65 5.14 -18.65 -0.93
N ASN A 66 4.93 -18.67 0.39
CA ASN A 66 5.98 -18.52 1.39
C ASN A 66 6.79 -17.21 1.27
N SER A 67 6.25 -16.18 0.60
CA SER A 67 6.79 -14.82 0.66
C SER A 67 6.60 -14.22 2.05
N VAL A 68 5.50 -14.58 2.71
CA VAL A 68 5.16 -14.28 4.11
C VAL A 68 5.13 -15.58 4.90
N CYS A 69 6.07 -15.74 5.81
CA CYS A 69 6.20 -16.89 6.72
C CYS A 69 7.18 -16.55 7.84
N ALA A 70 7.24 -17.36 8.90
CA ALA A 70 8.15 -17.17 10.03
C ALA A 70 9.63 -17.06 9.57
N ARG A 71 10.06 -17.88 8.62
CA ARG A 71 11.43 -17.85 8.07
C ARG A 71 11.77 -16.56 7.33
N ALA A 72 10.76 -15.90 6.74
CA ALA A 72 10.90 -14.58 6.12
C ALA A 72 10.79 -13.43 7.15
N GLY A 73 10.66 -13.74 8.44
CA GLY A 73 10.48 -12.77 9.52
C GLY A 73 9.10 -12.09 9.54
N TRP A 74 8.13 -12.69 8.86
CA TRP A 74 6.73 -12.27 8.80
C TRP A 74 5.82 -13.44 9.16
N GLN A 75 5.63 -13.71 10.45
CA GLN A 75 4.76 -14.80 10.90
C GLN A 75 3.32 -14.30 10.99
N PRO A 76 2.35 -14.87 10.25
CA PRO A 76 0.95 -14.47 10.35
C PRO A 76 0.41 -14.66 11.78
N LEU A 77 -0.31 -13.65 12.24
CA LEU A 77 -0.98 -13.61 13.55
C LEU A 77 -2.21 -12.70 13.42
N HIS A 78 -3.15 -13.07 12.55
CA HIS A 78 -4.34 -12.27 12.31
C HIS A 78 -5.26 -12.28 13.52
N ILE A 79 -5.90 -11.14 13.82
CA ILE A 79 -6.89 -11.04 14.87
C ILE A 79 -8.26 -11.11 14.23
N LEU A 80 -9.11 -12.00 14.71
CA LEU A 80 -10.48 -12.19 14.24
C LEU A 80 -11.44 -11.88 15.39
N ALA A 81 -12.43 -11.03 15.14
CA ALA A 81 -13.53 -10.73 16.05
C ALA A 81 -14.80 -11.43 15.57
N THR A 82 -15.30 -12.38 16.36
CA THR A 82 -16.49 -13.17 16.03
C THR A 82 -17.54 -13.01 17.11
N ASP A 83 -18.82 -13.21 16.76
CA ASP A 83 -19.90 -13.30 17.74
C ASP A 83 -20.01 -14.72 18.32
N SER A 84 -20.98 -14.92 19.19
CA SER A 84 -21.26 -16.21 19.84
C SER A 84 -21.69 -17.33 18.87
N GLN A 85 -22.07 -16.98 17.64
CA GLN A 85 -22.41 -17.92 16.57
C GLN A 85 -21.26 -18.19 15.61
N GLY A 86 -20.11 -17.54 15.83
CA GLY A 86 -18.92 -17.65 14.99
C GLY A 86 -18.94 -16.76 13.74
N ALA A 87 -19.93 -15.87 13.57
CA ALA A 87 -19.94 -14.93 12.46
C ALA A 87 -18.83 -13.87 12.63
N LEU A 88 -18.11 -13.57 11.55
CA LEU A 88 -16.98 -12.65 11.53
C LEU A 88 -17.46 -11.20 11.44
N HIS A 89 -17.10 -10.38 12.40
CA HIS A 89 -17.46 -8.95 12.47
C HIS A 89 -16.27 -8.01 12.29
N GLY A 90 -15.04 -8.51 12.52
CA GLY A 90 -13.83 -7.72 12.33
C GLY A 90 -12.59 -8.56 12.15
N VAL A 91 -11.63 -8.05 11.40
CA VAL A 91 -10.33 -8.69 11.23
C VAL A 91 -9.20 -7.68 11.18
N VAL A 92 -8.00 -8.10 11.62
CA VAL A 92 -6.77 -7.32 11.49
C VAL A 92 -5.70 -8.19 10.84
N PRO A 93 -5.19 -7.82 9.65
CA PRO A 93 -4.02 -8.45 9.06
C PRO A 93 -2.77 -8.09 9.88
N CYS A 94 -2.37 -8.96 10.80
CA CYS A 94 -1.28 -8.76 11.74
C CYS A 94 -0.22 -9.85 11.59
N TYR A 95 1.03 -9.47 11.90
CA TYR A 95 2.20 -10.35 11.78
C TYR A 95 3.13 -10.15 12.96
N VAL A 96 3.72 -11.24 13.46
CA VAL A 96 4.87 -11.19 14.37
C VAL A 96 6.12 -11.01 13.54
N LYS A 97 6.91 -9.99 13.87
CA LYS A 97 8.13 -9.61 13.14
C LYS A 97 9.38 -9.90 13.95
N SER A 98 10.36 -10.53 13.32
CA SER A 98 11.71 -10.72 13.87
C SER A 98 12.75 -9.71 13.35
N HIS A 99 12.34 -8.78 12.47
CA HIS A 99 13.16 -7.71 11.91
C HIS A 99 12.28 -6.63 11.27
N SER A 100 12.82 -5.46 10.94
CA SER A 100 12.09 -4.32 10.34
C SER A 100 12.24 -4.21 8.81
N GLN A 101 12.32 -5.34 8.10
CA GLN A 101 12.40 -5.34 6.64
C GLN A 101 11.02 -5.49 5.98
N GLY A 102 10.82 -4.76 4.87
CA GLY A 102 9.61 -4.87 4.05
C GLY A 102 8.40 -4.09 4.54
N GLU A 103 8.54 -3.20 5.52
CA GLU A 103 7.46 -2.43 6.16
C GLU A 103 7.28 -1.05 5.55
N TYR A 104 8.34 -0.48 4.97
CA TYR A 104 8.40 0.86 4.37
C TYR A 104 8.10 2.05 5.31
N VAL A 105 7.89 1.79 6.60
CA VAL A 105 7.90 2.77 7.68
C VAL A 105 9.05 2.40 8.59
N PHE A 106 10.17 3.13 8.46
CA PHE A 106 11.42 2.72 9.07
C PHE A 106 11.47 3.06 10.56
N ASP A 107 11.78 2.05 11.38
CA ASP A 107 11.96 2.14 12.83
C ASP A 107 13.32 1.60 13.30
N HIS A 108 14.28 1.41 12.38
CA HIS A 108 15.61 0.90 12.71
C HIS A 108 16.31 1.72 13.80
N GLY A 109 16.19 3.06 13.76
CA GLY A 109 16.74 3.92 14.79
C GLY A 109 16.13 3.72 16.18
N TRP A 110 14.85 3.27 16.25
CA TRP A 110 14.22 2.94 17.51
C TRP A 110 14.72 1.59 18.03
N ALA A 111 14.86 0.60 17.14
CA ALA A 111 15.43 -0.71 17.46
C ALA A 111 16.85 -0.57 17.99
N ASP A 112 17.74 0.12 17.24
CA ASP A 112 19.11 0.37 17.63
C ASP A 112 19.24 1.11 18.98
N ALA A 113 18.36 2.08 19.24
CA ALA A 113 18.37 2.83 20.49
C ALA A 113 17.95 1.96 21.68
N TYR A 114 16.91 1.12 21.50
CA TYR A 114 16.41 0.25 22.56
C TYR A 114 17.38 -0.87 22.88
N GLU A 115 17.97 -1.51 21.88
CA GLU A 115 18.97 -2.56 22.03
C GLU A 115 20.24 -2.04 22.73
N ARG A 116 20.72 -0.83 22.38
CA ARG A 116 21.83 -0.17 23.10
C ARG A 116 21.50 0.15 24.56
N ALA A 117 20.23 0.33 24.89
CA ALA A 117 19.76 0.51 26.26
C ALA A 117 19.54 -0.82 27.02
N GLY A 118 19.86 -1.97 26.39
CA GLY A 118 19.73 -3.31 26.98
C GLY A 118 18.35 -3.94 26.81
N GLY A 119 17.45 -3.34 26.01
CA GLY A 119 16.14 -3.90 25.69
C GLY A 119 16.16 -4.84 24.50
N ASN A 120 15.09 -5.61 24.32
CA ASN A 120 14.87 -6.46 23.15
C ASN A 120 13.78 -5.85 22.28
N TYR A 121 14.13 -5.36 21.08
CA TYR A 121 13.15 -4.74 20.19
C TYR A 121 12.26 -5.76 19.47
N TYR A 122 12.77 -6.95 19.21
CA TYR A 122 12.01 -8.03 18.58
C TYR A 122 11.71 -9.14 19.60
N PRO A 123 10.52 -9.79 19.51
CA PRO A 123 9.49 -9.62 18.48
C PRO A 123 8.70 -8.31 18.63
N LYS A 124 8.12 -7.86 17.51
CA LYS A 124 7.12 -6.78 17.47
C LYS A 124 5.92 -7.21 16.65
N LEU A 125 4.77 -6.55 16.82
CA LEU A 125 3.59 -6.76 16.00
C LEU A 125 3.53 -5.73 14.87
N GLN A 126 3.22 -6.21 13.66
CA GLN A 126 3.07 -5.38 12.47
C GLN A 126 1.70 -5.59 11.84
N VAL A 127 0.89 -4.54 11.80
CA VAL A 127 -0.40 -4.47 11.11
C VAL A 127 -0.18 -3.70 9.81
N SER A 128 -0.11 -4.43 8.70
CA SER A 128 0.17 -3.86 7.38
C SER A 128 -0.15 -4.86 6.28
N VAL A 129 -0.10 -4.39 5.04
CA VAL A 129 0.05 -5.29 3.89
C VAL A 129 1.55 -5.53 3.69
N PRO A 130 2.04 -6.77 3.81
CA PRO A 130 3.46 -7.07 3.66
C PRO A 130 4.03 -6.58 2.33
N PHE A 131 5.21 -6.00 2.36
CA PHE A 131 5.96 -5.49 1.20
C PHE A 131 5.23 -4.42 0.37
N THR A 132 4.18 -3.78 0.94
CA THR A 132 3.26 -2.94 0.17
C THR A 132 2.98 -1.60 0.87
N PRO A 133 3.66 -0.50 0.49
CA PRO A 133 3.43 0.83 1.04
C PRO A 133 2.23 1.52 0.36
N ALA A 134 1.07 0.89 0.41
CA ALA A 134 -0.19 1.42 -0.10
C ALA A 134 -1.15 1.73 1.05
N THR A 135 -1.80 2.88 1.00
CA THR A 135 -2.80 3.29 1.98
C THR A 135 -4.06 2.44 1.85
N GLY A 136 -4.63 2.05 2.98
CA GLY A 136 -5.89 1.31 3.05
C GLY A 136 -6.26 0.94 4.48
N PRO A 137 -7.47 0.41 4.70
CA PRO A 137 -7.92 0.04 6.03
C PRO A 137 -7.05 -1.06 6.65
N ARG A 138 -6.92 -1.02 7.97
CA ARG A 138 -6.14 -1.99 8.75
C ARG A 138 -6.98 -2.65 9.84
N LEU A 139 -8.00 -1.96 10.32
CA LEU A 139 -9.02 -2.48 11.22
C LEU A 139 -10.29 -2.78 10.40
N LEU A 140 -10.30 -3.97 9.77
CA LEU A 140 -11.34 -4.33 8.79
C LEU A 140 -12.63 -4.68 9.51
N ALA A 141 -13.66 -3.87 9.34
CA ALA A 141 -15.01 -4.08 9.86
C ALA A 141 -16.03 -3.37 8.97
N GLN A 142 -17.28 -3.78 9.04
CA GLN A 142 -18.37 -3.14 8.30
C GLN A 142 -18.43 -1.62 8.60
N PRO A 143 -18.85 -0.78 7.65
CA PRO A 143 -19.08 0.64 7.92
C PRO A 143 -20.23 0.87 8.91
N GLY A 144 -20.18 2.02 9.59
CA GLY A 144 -21.21 2.47 10.52
C GLY A 144 -20.95 2.13 12.00
N PRO A 145 -21.84 2.56 12.92
CA PRO A 145 -21.60 2.57 14.36
C PRO A 145 -21.26 1.20 14.96
N LYS A 146 -21.81 0.11 14.44
CA LYS A 146 -21.44 -1.25 14.88
C LYS A 146 -20.03 -1.61 14.49
N GLY A 147 -19.62 -1.27 13.27
CA GLY A 147 -18.26 -1.48 12.82
C GLY A 147 -17.24 -0.60 13.55
N ASP A 148 -17.63 0.61 13.93
CA ASP A 148 -16.76 1.50 14.72
C ASP A 148 -16.50 0.91 16.10
N ALA A 149 -17.52 0.37 16.77
CA ALA A 149 -17.34 -0.38 18.05
C ALA A 149 -16.45 -1.63 17.88
N VAL A 150 -16.51 -2.31 16.72
CA VAL A 150 -15.61 -3.43 16.42
C VAL A 150 -14.18 -2.93 16.25
N ARG A 151 -13.95 -1.81 15.56
CA ARG A 151 -12.61 -1.21 15.39
C ARG A 151 -12.01 -0.79 16.73
N ASP A 152 -12.82 -0.23 17.64
CA ASP A 152 -12.38 0.08 19.00
C ASP A 152 -11.90 -1.18 19.71
N ALA A 153 -12.69 -2.26 19.68
CA ALA A 153 -12.31 -3.55 20.29
C ALA A 153 -11.03 -4.14 19.65
N LEU A 154 -10.86 -4.03 18.34
CA LEU A 154 -9.65 -4.49 17.64
C LEU A 154 -8.40 -3.66 18.01
N ALA A 155 -8.55 -2.35 18.21
CA ALA A 155 -7.47 -1.48 18.66
C ALA A 155 -6.95 -1.87 20.04
N ASP A 156 -7.85 -2.16 21.00
CA ASP A 156 -7.49 -2.64 22.33
C ASP A 156 -6.91 -4.06 22.30
N ALA A 157 -7.49 -4.94 21.47
CA ALA A 157 -7.01 -6.32 21.29
C ALA A 157 -5.54 -6.38 20.84
N LEU A 158 -5.12 -5.52 19.94
CA LEU A 158 -3.73 -5.44 19.49
C LEU A 158 -2.76 -5.14 20.64
N ILE A 159 -3.14 -4.26 21.56
CA ILE A 159 -2.35 -3.94 22.76
C ILE A 159 -2.28 -5.15 23.69
N ASP A 160 -3.40 -5.84 23.90
CA ASP A 160 -3.45 -7.00 24.77
C ASP A 160 -2.66 -8.17 24.20
N VAL A 161 -2.73 -8.41 22.90
CA VAL A 161 -1.91 -9.43 22.21
C VAL A 161 -0.43 -9.08 22.32
N CYS A 162 -0.05 -7.80 22.12
CA CYS A 162 1.31 -7.33 22.30
C CYS A 162 1.86 -7.66 23.70
N LYS A 163 1.08 -7.36 24.74
CA LYS A 163 1.46 -7.67 26.14
C LYS A 163 1.57 -9.18 26.40
N ARG A 164 0.61 -9.98 25.92
CA ARG A 164 0.60 -11.45 26.11
C ARG A 164 1.78 -12.15 25.44
N LEU A 165 2.25 -11.62 24.31
CA LEU A 165 3.38 -12.16 23.56
C LEU A 165 4.73 -11.57 24.00
N ASP A 166 4.74 -10.70 25.00
CA ASP A 166 5.92 -9.93 25.42
C ASP A 166 6.61 -9.23 24.21
N ALA A 167 5.80 -8.76 23.27
CA ALA A 167 6.27 -8.03 22.12
C ALA A 167 6.57 -6.56 22.51
N SER A 168 7.62 -5.97 21.93
CA SER A 168 8.05 -4.62 22.26
C SER A 168 7.05 -3.53 21.84
N SER A 169 6.27 -3.79 20.80
CA SER A 169 5.46 -2.75 20.15
C SER A 169 4.42 -3.32 19.18
N VAL A 170 3.45 -2.46 18.81
CA VAL A 170 2.54 -2.66 17.69
C VAL A 170 2.72 -1.51 16.71
N HIS A 171 2.92 -1.83 15.45
CA HIS A 171 3.02 -0.84 14.37
C HIS A 171 1.89 -1.05 13.37
N VAL A 172 1.05 -0.02 13.19
CA VAL A 172 -0.02 0.01 12.18
C VAL A 172 0.39 1.01 11.11
N THR A 173 0.66 0.54 9.89
CA THR A 173 1.28 1.37 8.85
C THR A 173 0.40 1.54 7.62
N PHE A 174 0.45 2.73 6.99
CA PHE A 174 -0.33 3.09 5.81
C PHE A 174 -1.85 2.96 6.01
N LEU A 175 -2.32 3.30 7.19
CA LEU A 175 -3.76 3.32 7.53
C LEU A 175 -4.39 4.66 7.07
N PRO A 176 -5.71 4.71 6.88
CA PRO A 176 -6.40 5.95 6.59
C PRO A 176 -6.47 6.87 7.82
N GLU A 177 -6.69 8.17 7.58
CA GLU A 177 -6.65 9.19 8.63
C GLU A 177 -7.65 8.95 9.76
N HIS A 178 -8.86 8.45 9.47
CA HIS A 178 -9.85 8.16 10.50
C HIS A 178 -9.41 7.02 11.44
N GLU A 179 -8.78 5.95 10.93
CA GLU A 179 -8.21 4.90 11.78
C GLU A 179 -6.99 5.41 12.57
N TRP A 180 -6.20 6.31 11.98
CA TRP A 180 -5.09 6.97 12.67
C TRP A 180 -5.58 7.86 13.82
N ALA A 181 -6.72 8.54 13.66
CA ALA A 181 -7.35 9.29 14.72
C ALA A 181 -7.87 8.37 15.84
N LEU A 182 -8.56 7.28 15.47
CA LEU A 182 -9.07 6.26 16.39
C LEU A 182 -7.93 5.65 17.20
N LEU A 183 -6.88 5.13 16.57
CA LEU A 183 -5.74 4.54 17.28
C LEU A 183 -5.04 5.57 18.20
N GLY A 184 -4.99 6.84 17.79
CA GLY A 184 -4.51 7.91 18.65
C GLY A 184 -5.32 8.07 19.93
N ALA A 185 -6.65 7.91 19.89
CA ALA A 185 -7.53 7.90 21.05
C ALA A 185 -7.30 6.68 21.96
N HIS A 186 -6.95 5.53 21.39
CA HIS A 186 -6.53 4.32 22.11
C HIS A 186 -5.07 4.36 22.58
N GLY A 187 -4.44 5.54 22.52
CA GLY A 187 -3.13 5.76 23.10
C GLY A 187 -1.96 5.33 22.23
N TYR A 188 -2.13 5.09 20.94
CA TYR A 188 -1.03 4.90 20.00
C TYR A 188 -0.33 6.23 19.69
N LEU A 189 0.98 6.20 19.51
CA LEU A 189 1.76 7.34 19.05
C LEU A 189 1.52 7.56 17.56
N LYS A 190 1.18 8.78 17.19
CA LYS A 190 0.84 9.18 15.82
C LYS A 190 2.09 9.58 15.04
N ARG A 191 2.26 9.01 13.84
CA ARG A 191 3.37 9.33 12.92
C ARG A 191 2.83 9.65 11.53
N THR A 192 3.46 10.58 10.85
CA THR A 192 3.17 10.93 9.45
C THR A 192 4.42 10.76 8.59
N HIS A 193 4.21 10.36 7.34
CA HIS A 193 5.22 10.27 6.32
C HIS A 193 4.72 10.92 5.04
N GLN A 194 5.56 10.98 4.03
CA GLN A 194 5.22 11.54 2.74
C GLN A 194 5.42 10.51 1.63
N GLN A 195 4.45 10.45 0.73
CA GLN A 195 4.54 9.79 -0.56
C GLN A 195 4.25 10.78 -1.68
N PHE A 196 4.26 10.31 -2.93
CA PHE A 196 3.96 11.13 -4.11
C PHE A 196 2.91 10.43 -4.93
N HIS A 197 1.72 11.05 -5.03
CA HIS A 197 0.58 10.51 -5.77
C HIS A 197 0.26 11.44 -6.95
N TRP A 198 -0.14 10.86 -8.06
CA TRP A 198 -0.73 11.61 -9.15
C TRP A 198 -2.25 11.57 -9.03
N SER A 199 -2.91 12.72 -9.16
CA SER A 199 -4.36 12.85 -9.12
C SER A 199 -4.89 13.23 -10.50
N ASN A 200 -5.96 12.56 -10.93
CA ASN A 200 -6.65 12.86 -12.18
C ASN A 200 -7.60 14.05 -12.00
N ALA A 201 -7.17 15.23 -12.43
CA ALA A 201 -8.01 16.42 -12.46
C ALA A 201 -9.02 16.40 -13.64
N ARG A 202 -9.67 15.25 -13.88
CA ARG A 202 -10.62 15.00 -14.98
C ARG A 202 -9.99 15.07 -16.37
N TYR A 203 -8.72 14.72 -16.49
CA TYR A 203 -8.07 14.61 -17.78
C TYR A 203 -8.73 13.50 -18.59
N VAL A 204 -9.10 13.79 -19.85
CA VAL A 204 -9.71 12.83 -20.78
C VAL A 204 -8.68 12.16 -21.70
N THR A 205 -7.52 12.79 -21.87
CA THR A 205 -6.36 12.26 -22.61
C THR A 205 -5.07 12.61 -21.91
N PHE A 206 -3.99 11.89 -22.22
CA PHE A 206 -2.66 12.22 -21.73
C PHE A 206 -2.19 13.61 -22.18
N ASP A 207 -2.59 14.06 -23.40
CA ASP A 207 -2.30 15.41 -23.87
C ASP A 207 -3.03 16.50 -23.06
N CYS A 208 -4.25 16.23 -22.56
CA CYS A 208 -4.92 17.14 -21.63
C CYS A 208 -4.12 17.28 -20.33
N PHE A 209 -3.59 16.19 -19.78
CA PHE A 209 -2.68 16.25 -18.65
C PHE A 209 -1.41 17.06 -18.97
N LEU A 210 -0.77 16.79 -20.11
CA LEU A 210 0.40 17.55 -20.53
C LEU A 210 0.09 19.05 -20.69
N ALA A 211 -1.11 19.40 -21.16
CA ALA A 211 -1.54 20.78 -21.32
C ALA A 211 -1.66 21.54 -19.98
N ALA A 212 -1.94 20.85 -18.89
CA ALA A 212 -1.98 21.43 -17.54
C ALA A 212 -0.58 21.75 -16.98
N LEU A 213 0.47 21.13 -17.52
CA LEU A 213 1.84 21.37 -17.10
C LEU A 213 2.43 22.65 -17.70
N SER A 214 3.44 23.23 -17.06
CA SER A 214 4.24 24.31 -17.62
C SER A 214 4.87 23.87 -18.96
N SER A 215 5.05 24.82 -19.88
CA SER A 215 5.55 24.54 -21.24
C SER A 215 6.91 23.81 -21.24
N ARG A 216 7.80 24.20 -20.32
CA ARG A 216 9.10 23.54 -20.12
C ARG A 216 8.95 22.07 -19.70
N LYS A 217 8.08 21.77 -18.72
CA LYS A 217 7.87 20.41 -18.21
C LYS A 217 7.20 19.51 -19.26
N ARG A 218 6.20 20.02 -19.96
CA ARG A 218 5.55 19.33 -21.07
C ARG A 218 6.55 18.92 -22.17
N LYS A 219 7.46 19.84 -22.58
CA LYS A 219 8.50 19.55 -23.56
C LYS A 219 9.46 18.47 -23.09
N ILE A 220 9.86 18.50 -21.79
CA ILE A 220 10.73 17.50 -21.20
C ILE A 220 10.07 16.12 -21.22
N ILE A 221 8.81 16.01 -20.77
CA ILE A 221 8.11 14.73 -20.72
C ILE A 221 7.94 14.12 -22.11
N ARG A 222 7.57 14.92 -23.12
CA ARG A 222 7.47 14.43 -24.50
C ARG A 222 8.78 13.84 -24.98
N ARG A 223 9.89 14.55 -24.75
CA ARG A 223 11.21 14.07 -25.12
C ARG A 223 11.62 12.80 -24.36
N GLU A 224 11.38 12.74 -23.04
CA GLU A 224 11.67 11.54 -22.26
C GLU A 224 10.92 10.31 -22.78
N ARG A 225 9.64 10.48 -23.21
CA ARG A 225 8.85 9.39 -23.79
C ARG A 225 9.38 8.95 -25.16
N GLU A 226 9.75 9.90 -26.02
CA GLU A 226 10.38 9.62 -27.32
C GLU A 226 11.70 8.86 -27.14
N ASP A 227 12.57 9.36 -26.28
CA ASP A 227 13.89 8.76 -26.00
C ASP A 227 13.74 7.34 -25.38
N ALA A 228 12.74 7.14 -24.51
CA ALA A 228 12.48 5.84 -23.86
C ALA A 228 12.06 4.75 -24.85
N LEU A 229 11.40 5.12 -25.95
CA LEU A 229 10.92 4.19 -26.99
C LEU A 229 11.87 4.10 -28.19
N HIS A 230 13.00 4.78 -28.13
CA HIS A 230 13.99 4.74 -29.20
C HIS A 230 14.53 3.32 -29.42
N GLY A 231 14.95 3.01 -30.63
CA GLY A 231 15.54 1.70 -30.97
C GLY A 231 14.53 0.55 -31.07
N GLY A 232 13.28 0.86 -31.41
CA GLY A 232 12.24 -0.15 -31.66
C GLY A 232 11.64 -0.76 -30.39
N ILE A 233 11.67 -0.04 -29.27
CA ILE A 233 11.00 -0.47 -28.04
C ILE A 233 9.49 -0.22 -28.17
N THR A 234 8.69 -1.23 -27.86
CA THR A 234 7.23 -1.16 -27.79
C THR A 234 6.75 -1.44 -26.38
N VAL A 235 5.63 -0.84 -25.96
CA VAL A 235 5.03 -1.03 -24.65
C VAL A 235 3.69 -1.75 -24.78
N HIS A 236 3.45 -2.69 -23.90
CA HIS A 236 2.24 -3.54 -23.85
C HIS A 236 1.67 -3.55 -22.44
N TRP A 237 0.35 -3.43 -22.33
CA TRP A 237 -0.40 -3.58 -21.08
C TRP A 237 -1.02 -4.97 -21.08
N LEU A 238 -0.55 -5.83 -20.19
CA LEU A 238 -1.03 -7.20 -20.07
C LEU A 238 -1.90 -7.33 -18.83
N THR A 239 -3.05 -7.97 -18.97
CA THR A 239 -4.04 -8.15 -17.89
C THR A 239 -4.80 -9.47 -18.08
N GLY A 240 -5.43 -9.98 -17.01
CA GLY A 240 -6.27 -11.18 -17.08
C GLY A 240 -5.53 -12.38 -17.69
N THR A 241 -6.07 -12.96 -18.74
CA THR A 241 -5.54 -14.15 -19.41
C THR A 241 -4.22 -13.94 -20.16
N GLU A 242 -3.81 -12.69 -20.39
CA GLU A 242 -2.52 -12.36 -21.00
C GLU A 242 -1.34 -12.55 -20.02
N LEU A 243 -1.63 -12.66 -18.72
CA LEU A 243 -0.65 -12.90 -17.64
C LEU A 243 -0.26 -14.38 -17.58
N THR A 244 0.32 -14.88 -18.65
CA THR A 244 0.76 -16.28 -18.76
C THR A 244 1.99 -16.55 -17.91
N GLU A 245 2.27 -17.85 -17.63
CA GLU A 245 3.46 -18.24 -16.87
C GLU A 245 4.77 -17.77 -17.54
N SER A 246 4.84 -17.76 -18.86
CA SER A 246 6.02 -17.25 -19.60
C SER A 246 6.20 -15.73 -19.42
N VAL A 247 5.12 -14.98 -19.30
CA VAL A 247 5.16 -13.53 -18.98
C VAL A 247 5.63 -13.32 -17.55
N TRP A 248 5.13 -14.12 -16.60
CA TRP A 248 5.59 -14.06 -15.20
C TRP A 248 7.06 -14.47 -15.04
N ASP A 249 7.56 -15.45 -15.82
CA ASP A 249 8.97 -15.81 -15.83
C ASP A 249 9.85 -14.64 -16.30
N ALA A 250 9.44 -13.96 -17.36
CA ALA A 250 10.15 -12.78 -17.85
C ALA A 250 10.13 -11.65 -16.79
N PHE A 251 8.97 -11.33 -16.23
CA PHE A 251 8.86 -10.30 -15.21
C PHE A 251 9.64 -10.64 -13.93
N PHE A 252 9.57 -11.88 -13.46
CA PHE A 252 10.32 -12.31 -12.28
C PHE A 252 11.83 -12.19 -12.47
N LYS A 253 12.34 -12.51 -13.68
CA LYS A 253 13.74 -12.28 -14.03
C LYS A 253 14.12 -10.78 -13.87
N PHE A 254 13.25 -9.86 -14.31
CA PHE A 254 13.49 -8.42 -14.17
C PHE A 254 13.45 -7.99 -12.70
N TYR A 255 12.46 -8.48 -11.96
CA TYR A 255 12.30 -8.23 -10.53
C TYR A 255 13.54 -8.66 -9.74
N MET A 256 14.04 -9.88 -9.97
CA MET A 256 15.25 -10.39 -9.34
C MET A 256 16.49 -9.59 -9.71
N HIS A 257 16.66 -9.28 -10.99
CA HIS A 257 17.82 -8.52 -11.47
C HIS A 257 17.88 -7.10 -10.89
N THR A 258 16.75 -6.42 -10.77
CA THR A 258 16.70 -5.06 -10.21
C THR A 258 16.75 -5.07 -8.68
N GLY A 259 16.08 -6.01 -8.03
CA GLY A 259 16.01 -6.13 -6.59
C GLY A 259 17.35 -6.47 -5.96
N SER A 260 18.09 -7.42 -6.53
CA SER A 260 19.41 -7.82 -6.02
C SER A 260 20.45 -6.70 -6.04
N ARG A 261 20.35 -5.77 -7.00
CA ARG A 261 21.26 -4.61 -7.08
C ARG A 261 20.94 -3.51 -6.08
N LYS A 262 19.67 -3.36 -5.67
CA LYS A 262 19.23 -2.22 -4.83
C LYS A 262 19.04 -2.59 -3.36
N TRP A 263 18.52 -3.79 -3.07
CA TRP A 263 17.97 -4.15 -1.78
C TRP A 263 18.52 -5.45 -1.21
N GLY A 264 19.48 -6.07 -1.90
CA GLY A 264 20.02 -7.38 -1.54
C GLY A 264 19.10 -8.51 -2.03
N ARG A 265 18.20 -9.04 -1.19
CA ARG A 265 17.31 -10.13 -1.57
C ARG A 265 15.87 -9.62 -1.79
N PRO A 266 15.27 -9.83 -2.98
CA PRO A 266 13.86 -9.54 -3.21
C PRO A 266 12.94 -10.37 -2.29
N TYR A 267 11.82 -9.80 -1.87
CA TYR A 267 10.91 -10.40 -0.89
C TYR A 267 9.97 -11.47 -1.48
N LEU A 268 9.46 -11.22 -2.69
CA LEU A 268 8.44 -12.08 -3.31
C LEU A 268 9.09 -13.26 -4.02
N THR A 269 8.50 -14.44 -3.85
CA THR A 269 8.91 -15.67 -4.58
C THR A 269 8.27 -15.69 -5.97
N ARG A 270 8.78 -16.56 -6.86
CA ARG A 270 8.20 -16.74 -8.19
C ARG A 270 6.74 -17.21 -8.12
N ALA A 271 6.43 -18.10 -7.17
CA ALA A 271 5.09 -18.64 -6.96
C ALA A 271 4.05 -17.55 -6.63
N PHE A 272 4.44 -16.46 -5.96
CA PHE A 272 3.55 -15.35 -5.68
C PHE A 272 2.92 -14.77 -6.96
N PHE A 273 3.70 -14.61 -8.02
CA PHE A 273 3.23 -14.02 -9.27
C PHE A 273 2.22 -14.91 -10.00
N SER A 274 2.42 -16.24 -10.00
CA SER A 274 1.42 -17.17 -10.52
C SER A 274 0.12 -17.08 -9.72
N LEU A 275 0.21 -17.13 -8.38
CA LEU A 275 -0.95 -17.12 -7.50
C LEU A 275 -1.80 -15.84 -7.63
N VAL A 276 -1.17 -14.66 -7.72
CA VAL A 276 -1.94 -13.41 -7.93
C VAL A 276 -2.47 -13.32 -9.36
N GLY A 277 -1.74 -13.82 -10.36
CA GLY A 277 -2.22 -13.90 -11.74
C GLY A 277 -3.47 -14.77 -11.87
N GLU A 278 -3.50 -15.91 -11.21
CA GLU A 278 -4.63 -16.83 -11.18
C GLU A 278 -5.84 -16.26 -10.45
N SER A 279 -5.64 -15.69 -9.25
CA SER A 279 -6.73 -15.30 -8.36
C SER A 279 -7.25 -13.88 -8.59
N MET A 280 -6.46 -12.99 -9.17
CA MET A 280 -6.81 -11.57 -9.34
C MET A 280 -6.21 -10.94 -10.61
N GLY A 281 -6.05 -11.72 -11.68
CA GLY A 281 -5.46 -11.26 -12.95
C GLY A 281 -6.17 -10.03 -13.54
N ASP A 282 -7.49 -9.92 -13.41
CA ASP A 282 -8.28 -8.76 -13.87
C ASP A 282 -8.05 -7.49 -13.03
N ARG A 283 -7.39 -7.61 -11.87
CA ARG A 283 -6.97 -6.52 -11.00
C ARG A 283 -5.48 -6.17 -11.14
N ILE A 284 -4.83 -6.74 -12.14
CA ILE A 284 -3.42 -6.50 -12.45
C ILE A 284 -3.31 -5.87 -13.83
N VAL A 285 -2.45 -4.88 -13.95
CA VAL A 285 -1.90 -4.43 -15.21
C VAL A 285 -0.38 -4.51 -15.14
N LEU A 286 0.19 -5.39 -15.92
CA LEU A 286 1.62 -5.57 -16.09
C LEU A 286 2.06 -4.79 -17.35
N ILE A 287 2.73 -3.65 -17.14
CA ILE A 287 3.22 -2.79 -18.21
C ILE A 287 4.59 -3.31 -18.63
N MET A 288 4.68 -3.91 -19.82
CA MET A 288 5.87 -4.59 -20.30
C MET A 288 6.46 -3.88 -21.53
N ALA A 289 7.79 -3.77 -21.56
CA ALA A 289 8.53 -3.27 -22.72
C ALA A 289 9.16 -4.44 -23.51
N LYS A 290 9.06 -4.37 -24.83
CA LYS A 290 9.58 -5.36 -25.77
C LYS A 290 10.52 -4.71 -26.78
N ARG A 291 11.65 -5.38 -27.08
CA ARG A 291 12.60 -4.97 -28.11
C ARG A 291 13.11 -6.20 -28.86
N ALA A 292 13.19 -6.11 -30.19
CA ALA A 292 13.65 -7.22 -31.05
C ALA A 292 12.98 -8.57 -30.75
N GLY A 293 11.67 -8.55 -30.44
CA GLY A 293 10.90 -9.76 -30.15
C GLY A 293 10.97 -10.26 -28.70
N GLY A 294 11.90 -9.75 -27.86
CA GLY A 294 12.08 -10.17 -26.46
C GLY A 294 11.54 -9.14 -25.44
N TRP A 295 11.06 -9.60 -24.29
CA TRP A 295 10.74 -8.77 -23.16
C TRP A 295 12.03 -8.27 -22.47
N ILE A 296 12.12 -6.94 -22.19
CA ILE A 296 13.34 -6.33 -21.64
C ILE A 296 13.13 -5.63 -20.30
N ALA A 297 11.91 -5.21 -20.00
CA ALA A 297 11.56 -4.52 -18.75
C ALA A 297 10.07 -4.67 -18.45
N GLY A 298 9.68 -4.43 -17.18
CA GLY A 298 8.29 -4.46 -16.78
C GLY A 298 8.01 -3.70 -15.50
N ALA A 299 6.78 -3.20 -15.36
CA ALA A 299 6.24 -2.56 -14.17
C ALA A 299 4.91 -3.22 -13.79
N LEU A 300 4.86 -3.81 -12.60
CA LEU A 300 3.66 -4.43 -12.04
C LEU A 300 2.82 -3.40 -11.32
N ASN A 301 1.54 -3.33 -11.67
CA ASN A 301 0.56 -2.48 -11.02
C ASN A 301 -0.68 -3.28 -10.63
N PHE A 302 -1.34 -2.86 -9.54
CA PHE A 302 -2.63 -3.38 -9.11
C PHE A 302 -3.72 -2.31 -9.27
N VAL A 303 -4.93 -2.75 -9.61
CA VAL A 303 -6.06 -1.88 -9.93
C VAL A 303 -7.10 -1.95 -8.83
N GLY A 304 -7.29 -0.85 -8.10
CA GLY A 304 -8.40 -0.64 -7.18
C GLY A 304 -9.62 -0.06 -7.89
N SER A 305 -10.65 0.34 -7.16
CA SER A 305 -11.82 0.99 -7.75
C SER A 305 -11.52 2.34 -8.39
N SER A 306 -10.67 3.12 -7.75
CA SER A 306 -10.33 4.50 -8.18
C SER A 306 -8.83 4.73 -8.31
N THR A 307 -7.99 3.79 -7.88
CA THR A 307 -6.54 3.97 -7.76
C THR A 307 -5.77 2.89 -8.51
N LEU A 308 -4.75 3.30 -9.26
CA LEU A 308 -3.72 2.43 -9.80
C LEU A 308 -2.51 2.44 -8.85
N PHE A 309 -2.11 1.26 -8.39
CA PHE A 309 -1.01 1.10 -7.46
C PHE A 309 0.22 0.51 -8.16
N GLY A 310 1.21 1.34 -8.48
CA GLY A 310 2.50 0.90 -8.98
C GLY A 310 3.32 0.21 -7.89
N ARG A 311 3.78 -1.02 -8.15
CA ARG A 311 4.44 -1.83 -7.11
C ARG A 311 5.89 -2.18 -7.41
N HIS A 312 6.12 -3.00 -8.39
CA HIS A 312 7.44 -3.53 -8.68
C HIS A 312 7.86 -3.20 -10.09
N TRP A 313 9.11 -2.80 -10.23
CA TRP A 313 9.77 -2.52 -11.50
C TRP A 313 11.03 -3.37 -11.62
N GLY A 314 11.30 -3.82 -12.85
CA GLY A 314 12.57 -4.44 -13.18
C GLY A 314 12.90 -4.35 -14.66
N ALA A 315 14.19 -4.47 -14.97
CA ALA A 315 14.71 -4.47 -16.32
C ALA A 315 16.00 -5.29 -16.41
N ILE A 316 16.24 -5.91 -17.56
CA ILE A 316 17.50 -6.59 -17.88
C ILE A 316 18.38 -5.77 -18.83
N GLU A 317 17.81 -4.76 -19.48
CA GLU A 317 18.54 -3.81 -20.32
C GLU A 317 18.40 -2.40 -19.73
N HIS A 318 19.43 -1.59 -19.92
CA HIS A 318 19.41 -0.18 -19.54
C HIS A 318 19.09 0.70 -20.77
N HIS A 319 17.92 1.36 -20.71
CA HIS A 319 17.52 2.37 -21.70
C HIS A 319 17.19 3.68 -20.97
N PRO A 320 17.64 4.84 -21.49
CA PRO A 320 17.32 6.13 -20.92
C PRO A 320 15.80 6.30 -20.76
N PHE A 321 15.37 6.79 -19.61
CA PHE A 321 13.97 7.11 -19.29
C PHE A 321 12.96 5.94 -19.34
N LEU A 322 13.34 4.71 -19.71
CA LEU A 322 12.41 3.57 -19.80
C LEU A 322 11.72 3.30 -18.44
N HIS A 323 12.44 3.47 -17.33
CA HIS A 323 11.83 3.41 -15.99
C HIS A 323 10.71 4.44 -15.83
N PHE A 324 10.91 5.68 -16.29
CA PHE A 324 9.89 6.73 -16.18
C PHE A 324 8.72 6.47 -17.12
N GLU A 325 9.00 5.97 -18.32
CA GLU A 325 7.94 5.58 -19.26
C GLU A 325 7.02 4.53 -18.65
N LEU A 326 7.55 3.40 -18.16
CA LEU A 326 6.72 2.29 -17.69
C LEU A 326 6.09 2.56 -16.31
N CYS A 327 6.83 3.17 -15.38
CA CYS A 327 6.36 3.33 -14.00
C CYS A 327 5.50 4.58 -13.78
N TYR A 328 5.63 5.61 -14.63
CA TYR A 328 4.94 6.89 -14.42
C TYR A 328 4.06 7.28 -15.59
N TYR A 329 4.59 7.38 -16.81
CA TYR A 329 3.81 7.91 -17.94
C TYR A 329 2.75 6.94 -18.41
N GLN A 330 3.08 5.66 -18.53
CA GLN A 330 2.13 4.61 -18.87
C GLN A 330 1.10 4.41 -17.77
N ALA A 331 1.51 4.50 -16.50
CA ALA A 331 0.58 4.41 -15.35
C ALA A 331 -0.43 5.58 -15.35
N ILE A 332 0.02 6.82 -15.61
CA ILE A 332 -0.86 7.98 -15.77
C ILE A 332 -1.80 7.80 -16.96
N GLN A 333 -1.26 7.37 -18.11
CA GLN A 333 -2.05 7.14 -19.31
C GLN A 333 -3.13 6.09 -19.07
N TYR A 334 -2.77 4.94 -18.47
CA TYR A 334 -3.72 3.91 -18.09
C TYR A 334 -4.81 4.43 -17.14
N ALA A 335 -4.41 5.20 -16.11
CA ALA A 335 -5.37 5.77 -15.17
C ALA A 335 -6.34 6.75 -15.84
N ILE A 336 -5.89 7.56 -16.80
CA ILE A 336 -6.75 8.46 -17.57
C ILE A 336 -7.74 7.65 -18.42
N GLU A 337 -7.26 6.67 -19.19
CA GLU A 337 -8.10 5.84 -20.07
C GLU A 337 -9.13 5.01 -19.31
N ARG A 338 -8.78 4.54 -18.09
CA ARG A 338 -9.68 3.80 -17.20
C ARG A 338 -10.47 4.70 -16.25
N ARG A 339 -10.33 6.03 -16.35
CA ARG A 339 -11.00 7.02 -15.50
C ARG A 339 -10.72 6.83 -14.00
N LEU A 340 -9.54 6.34 -13.67
CA LEU A 340 -9.11 6.23 -12.28
C LEU A 340 -8.78 7.62 -11.74
N ALA A 341 -9.05 7.83 -10.46
CA ALA A 341 -8.84 9.13 -9.80
C ALA A 341 -7.36 9.36 -9.42
N ARG A 342 -6.56 8.28 -9.22
CA ARG A 342 -5.24 8.39 -8.63
C ARG A 342 -4.27 7.33 -9.14
N VAL A 343 -2.96 7.69 -9.11
CA VAL A 343 -1.85 6.73 -9.26
C VAL A 343 -0.93 6.86 -8.05
N GLU A 344 -0.71 5.77 -7.34
CA GLU A 344 0.28 5.63 -6.28
C GLU A 344 1.50 4.88 -6.82
N ALA A 345 2.66 5.55 -6.89
CA ALA A 345 3.86 5.01 -7.53
C ALA A 345 4.95 4.60 -6.52
N GLY A 346 4.54 4.08 -5.34
CA GLY A 346 5.44 3.60 -4.28
C GLY A 346 6.04 4.72 -3.40
N ALA A 347 6.84 4.31 -2.40
CA ALA A 347 7.15 5.11 -1.22
C ALA A 347 8.12 6.29 -1.43
N GLN A 348 9.03 6.26 -2.40
CA GLN A 348 10.13 7.23 -2.49
C GLN A 348 10.22 7.92 -3.85
N GLY A 349 10.85 9.10 -3.89
CA GLY A 349 11.36 9.73 -5.11
C GLY A 349 10.78 11.10 -5.44
N GLU A 350 11.44 12.17 -5.00
CA GLU A 350 11.10 13.56 -5.33
C GLU A 350 11.13 13.84 -6.85
N HIS A 351 11.89 13.05 -7.64
CA HIS A 351 11.87 13.12 -9.10
C HIS A 351 10.48 12.90 -9.72
N LYS A 352 9.54 12.32 -8.96
CA LYS A 352 8.12 12.15 -9.34
C LYS A 352 7.40 13.48 -9.45
N ILE A 353 7.78 14.51 -8.66
CA ILE A 353 7.18 15.84 -8.69
C ILE A 353 7.27 16.43 -10.11
N ALA A 354 8.44 16.32 -10.73
CA ALA A 354 8.64 16.82 -12.10
C ALA A 354 7.71 16.18 -13.14
N ARG A 355 7.05 15.05 -12.79
CA ARG A 355 6.15 14.25 -13.62
C ARG A 355 4.70 14.34 -13.21
N GLY A 356 4.36 15.30 -12.32
CA GLY A 356 2.99 15.58 -11.91
C GLY A 356 2.49 14.83 -10.68
N TYR A 357 3.34 14.04 -10.02
CA TYR A 357 3.00 13.44 -8.74
C TYR A 357 3.24 14.45 -7.62
N LEU A 358 2.25 14.69 -6.80
CA LEU A 358 2.32 15.66 -5.72
C LEU A 358 2.56 14.97 -4.38
N PRO A 359 3.18 15.68 -3.40
CA PRO A 359 3.34 15.16 -2.06
C PRO A 359 1.97 14.85 -1.44
N THR A 360 1.90 13.74 -0.73
CA THR A 360 0.69 13.26 -0.06
C THR A 360 1.09 12.68 1.28
N ILE A 361 0.43 13.10 2.35
CA ILE A 361 0.66 12.58 3.68
C ILE A 361 0.15 11.14 3.77
N THR A 362 0.94 10.27 4.40
CA THR A 362 0.56 8.92 4.80
C THR A 362 0.71 8.78 6.31
N TYR A 363 -0.09 7.90 6.90
CA TYR A 363 -0.24 7.80 8.34
C TYR A 363 0.26 6.45 8.84
N SER A 364 0.83 6.45 10.06
CA SER A 364 1.12 5.26 10.84
C SER A 364 0.88 5.52 12.32
N ALA A 365 0.55 4.47 13.07
CA ALA A 365 0.30 4.53 14.50
C ALA A 365 1.11 3.46 15.22
N HIS A 366 1.68 3.78 16.39
CA HIS A 366 2.64 2.94 17.06
C HIS A 366 2.33 2.84 18.56
N TYR A 367 2.05 1.62 19.05
CA TYR A 367 2.05 1.35 20.49
C TYR A 367 3.43 0.82 20.89
N ILE A 368 4.00 1.37 21.94
CA ILE A 368 5.30 0.96 22.48
C ILE A 368 5.08 0.49 23.92
N ALA A 369 5.48 -0.74 24.22
CA ALA A 369 5.22 -1.35 25.52
C ALA A 369 6.07 -0.73 26.64
N ASP A 370 7.36 -0.51 26.38
CA ASP A 370 8.27 0.09 27.37
C ASP A 370 7.98 1.60 27.55
N PRO A 371 7.70 2.06 28.78
CA PRO A 371 7.32 3.46 29.02
C PRO A 371 8.45 4.47 28.76
N ALA A 372 9.72 4.07 28.92
CA ALA A 372 10.86 4.97 28.70
C ALA A 372 11.12 5.16 27.20
N LEU A 373 11.13 4.04 26.45
CA LEU A 373 11.22 4.07 24.99
C LEU A 373 10.03 4.83 24.38
N ARG A 374 8.79 4.60 24.90
CA ARG A 374 7.60 5.30 24.46
C ARG A 374 7.72 6.80 24.59
N ARG A 375 8.21 7.31 25.74
CA ARG A 375 8.42 8.78 25.93
C ARG A 375 9.44 9.33 24.94
N ALA A 376 10.56 8.63 24.75
CA ALA A 376 11.60 9.06 23.81
C ALA A 376 11.08 9.13 22.37
N ILE A 377 10.33 8.10 21.93
CA ILE A 377 9.72 8.05 20.60
C ILE A 377 8.65 9.14 20.46
N ALA A 378 7.83 9.40 21.47
CA ALA A 378 6.80 10.44 21.43
C ALA A 378 7.40 11.83 21.15
N GLU A 379 8.50 12.18 21.83
CA GLU A 379 9.21 13.45 21.60
C GLU A 379 9.88 13.50 20.22
N PHE A 380 10.44 12.40 19.75
CA PHE A 380 10.95 12.29 18.39
C PHE A 380 9.86 12.54 17.35
N LEU A 381 8.73 11.84 17.46
CA LEU A 381 7.61 11.92 16.52
C LEU A 381 6.95 13.30 16.48
N LYS A 382 6.94 14.03 17.59
CA LYS A 382 6.45 15.40 17.63
C LYS A 382 7.26 16.31 16.69
N ARG A 383 8.59 16.19 16.73
CA ARG A 383 9.51 16.94 15.85
C ARG A 383 9.41 16.48 14.40
N GLU A 384 9.36 15.15 14.17
CA GLU A 384 9.26 14.57 12.83
C GLU A 384 7.99 15.04 12.11
N ARG A 385 6.82 15.06 12.77
CA ARG A 385 5.57 15.53 12.16
C ARG A 385 5.66 17.00 11.73
N SER A 386 6.27 17.86 12.55
CA SER A 386 6.46 19.27 12.19
C SER A 386 7.35 19.42 10.96
N TYR A 387 8.41 18.61 10.86
CA TYR A 387 9.31 18.58 9.71
C TYR A 387 8.57 18.09 8.44
N VAL A 388 7.81 17.00 8.52
CA VAL A 388 7.04 16.45 7.38
C VAL A 388 6.03 17.48 6.88
N ALA A 389 5.32 18.17 7.76
CA ALA A 389 4.35 19.22 7.38
C ALA A 389 5.02 20.41 6.67
N ALA A 390 6.19 20.83 7.14
CA ALA A 390 6.94 21.90 6.48
C ALA A 390 7.49 21.46 5.10
N ALA A 391 8.03 20.25 5.00
CA ALA A 391 8.52 19.69 3.75
C ALA A 391 7.41 19.52 2.71
N GLU A 392 6.20 19.12 3.11
CA GLU A 392 5.04 19.02 2.20
C GLU A 392 4.72 20.36 1.56
N GLN A 393 4.68 21.45 2.38
CA GLN A 393 4.43 22.79 1.88
C GLN A 393 5.50 23.24 0.89
N GLU A 394 6.77 23.03 1.21
CA GLU A 394 7.88 23.40 0.34
C GLU A 394 7.82 22.65 -1.00
N LEU A 395 7.59 21.33 -0.98
CA LEU A 395 7.51 20.51 -2.17
C LEU A 395 6.28 20.81 -3.03
N ALA A 396 5.17 21.25 -2.43
CA ALA A 396 3.98 21.70 -3.17
C ALA A 396 4.30 22.91 -4.07
N PHE A 397 5.21 23.81 -3.67
CA PHE A 397 5.66 24.92 -4.52
C PHE A 397 6.47 24.47 -5.74
N ALA A 398 7.07 23.28 -5.70
CA ALA A 398 7.81 22.70 -6.82
C ALA A 398 6.91 21.99 -7.85
N ALA A 399 5.59 22.04 -7.67
CA ALA A 399 4.61 21.43 -8.57
C ALA A 399 4.84 21.87 -10.03
N PRO A 400 4.77 20.95 -11.00
CA PRO A 400 5.11 21.24 -12.40
C PRO A 400 3.97 21.91 -13.17
N PHE A 401 2.82 22.12 -12.54
CA PHE A 401 1.63 22.68 -13.15
C PHE A 401 1.78 24.18 -13.46
N ARG A 402 0.94 24.69 -14.38
CA ARG A 402 0.86 26.12 -14.66
C ARG A 402 0.37 26.83 -13.39
N ARG A 403 1.01 27.96 -13.09
CA ARG A 403 0.46 28.90 -12.12
C ARG A 403 -0.50 29.79 -12.89
N GLU A 404 -1.71 29.96 -12.38
CA GLU A 404 -2.68 30.93 -12.87
C GLU A 404 -2.18 32.35 -12.64
#